data_c4a439593691afc9ae7d45a895cd2b5a
#
_entry.id   c4a439593691afc9ae7d45a895cd2b5a
#
_cell.length_a   1.000
_cell.length_b   1.000
_cell.length_c   1.000
_cell.angle_alpha   90.00
_cell.angle_beta   90.00
_cell.angle_gamma   90.00
#
_symmetry.space_group_name_H-M   'P 1'
#
loop_
_entity.id
_entity.type
_entity.pdbx_description
1 polymer ?
#
loop_
_entity_poly.entity_id
_entity_poly.type
_entity_poly.pdbx_seq_one_letter_code
_entity_poly.pdbx_strand_id
1 'polypeptide(L)'
;PYLSRGLGDVYKRQVFRRGEFLQPIKEKEIIPAGLSTLHPLKPRKKTGDRLDLATWIVSPENPLTSRVTVNHAWKHLFGQGIVRTINDFGVRGEKPSHPKLLDWLADEFRGHLKWSRKELLRLIVTSATYRQSSTHRDELLEIDPRNYLLARQNRLRAEAEIIRDFTLSVTGLLSKKIGGPSVFPPLPPGVADLSLSLIHISEPTRQIR
;
A
#
# COMPACT_ATOMS: atom_id res chain seq x y z
N PRO A 1 -39.36 9.09 -7.99
CA PRO A 1 -39.15 7.91 -7.17
C PRO A 1 -38.06 6.99 -7.77
N TYR A 2 -36.81 7.52 -7.96
CA TYR A 2 -35.66 6.74 -8.44
C TYR A 2 -34.65 6.49 -7.32
N LEU A 3 -35.05 6.59 -6.08
CA LEU A 3 -34.15 6.73 -4.94
C LEU A 3 -34.20 5.55 -3.97
N SER A 4 -34.12 4.31 -4.43
CA SER A 4 -33.82 3.23 -3.47
C SER A 4 -33.41 1.88 -4.08
N ARG A 5 -32.84 1.86 -5.27
CA ARG A 5 -32.10 0.66 -5.65
C ARG A 5 -30.72 0.74 -5.02
N GLY A 6 -30.57 0.05 -3.90
CA GLY A 6 -29.29 -0.05 -3.25
C GLY A 6 -28.23 -0.51 -4.27
N LEU A 7 -27.10 0.14 -4.29
CA LEU A 7 -25.95 -0.15 -5.17
C LEU A 7 -25.52 -1.65 -5.18
N GLY A 8 -26.08 -2.47 -4.27
CA GLY A 8 -25.83 -3.90 -4.17
C GLY A 8 -26.60 -4.77 -5.18
N ASP A 9 -27.73 -4.28 -5.73
CA ASP A 9 -28.57 -5.09 -6.62
C ASP A 9 -28.28 -4.90 -8.12
N VAL A 10 -27.47 -3.90 -8.48
CA VAL A 10 -27.31 -3.47 -9.88
C VAL A 10 -26.31 -4.33 -10.66
N TYR A 11 -25.42 -5.06 -10.01
CA TYR A 11 -24.36 -5.80 -10.69
C TYR A 11 -24.19 -7.21 -10.14
N LYS A 12 -25.16 -8.07 -10.39
CA LYS A 12 -24.93 -9.52 -10.31
C LYS A 12 -23.98 -9.91 -11.43
N ARG A 13 -22.80 -10.35 -11.10
CA ARG A 13 -21.83 -10.85 -12.09
C ARG A 13 -22.36 -12.13 -12.71
N GLN A 14 -22.30 -12.21 -14.03
CA GLN A 14 -22.78 -13.34 -14.82
C GLN A 14 -21.63 -13.90 -15.64
N VAL A 15 -21.71 -15.19 -15.96
CA VAL A 15 -20.85 -15.81 -16.96
C VAL A 15 -21.46 -15.54 -18.32
N PHE A 16 -20.66 -15.03 -19.24
CA PHE A 16 -21.12 -14.75 -20.61
C PHE A 16 -20.67 -15.87 -21.56
N ARG A 17 -21.53 -16.21 -22.51
CA ARG A 17 -21.20 -17.17 -23.56
C ARG A 17 -20.10 -16.57 -24.45
N ARG A 18 -18.91 -17.18 -24.47
CA ARG A 18 -17.74 -16.71 -25.24
C ARG A 18 -17.36 -15.25 -24.98
N GLY A 19 -17.72 -14.72 -23.79
CA GLY A 19 -17.42 -13.32 -23.42
C GLY A 19 -18.39 -12.28 -23.99
N GLU A 20 -19.42 -12.68 -24.72
CA GLU A 20 -20.40 -11.76 -25.30
C GLU A 20 -21.39 -11.26 -24.23
N PHE A 21 -21.35 -9.95 -23.94
CA PHE A 21 -22.09 -9.34 -22.84
C PHE A 21 -23.62 -9.40 -23.00
N LEU A 22 -24.14 -9.57 -24.22
CA LEU A 22 -25.56 -9.72 -24.52
C LEU A 22 -26.07 -11.16 -24.33
N GLN A 23 -25.18 -12.12 -24.11
CA GLN A 23 -25.52 -13.53 -23.93
C GLN A 23 -25.11 -14.09 -22.55
N PRO A 24 -25.75 -13.64 -21.46
CA PRO A 24 -25.48 -14.20 -20.15
C PRO A 24 -26.00 -15.64 -20.04
N ILE A 25 -25.20 -16.51 -19.43
CA ILE A 25 -25.59 -17.87 -19.10
C ILE A 25 -26.38 -17.82 -17.79
N LYS A 26 -27.70 -17.77 -17.88
CA LYS A 26 -28.60 -17.60 -16.72
C LYS A 26 -28.47 -18.70 -15.65
N GLU A 27 -28.04 -19.89 -16.05
CA GLU A 27 -27.90 -21.06 -15.17
C GLU A 27 -26.60 -21.03 -14.32
N LYS A 28 -25.69 -20.15 -14.66
CA LYS A 28 -24.41 -20.01 -13.94
C LYS A 28 -24.37 -18.68 -13.17
N GLU A 29 -25.04 -18.65 -12.02
CA GLU A 29 -24.91 -17.54 -11.09
C GLU A 29 -23.53 -17.58 -10.42
N ILE A 30 -22.81 -16.45 -10.45
CA ILE A 30 -21.52 -16.31 -9.76
C ILE A 30 -21.81 -15.90 -8.32
N ILE A 31 -21.50 -16.77 -7.39
CA ILE A 31 -21.59 -16.50 -5.96
C ILE A 31 -20.27 -15.84 -5.52
N PRO A 32 -20.33 -14.75 -4.73
CA PRO A 32 -19.13 -14.16 -4.12
C PRO A 32 -18.37 -15.21 -3.29
N ALA A 33 -17.10 -15.40 -3.61
CA ALA A 33 -16.23 -16.35 -2.92
C ALA A 33 -14.83 -15.75 -2.71
N GLY A 34 -14.12 -16.24 -1.70
CA GLY A 34 -12.71 -16.00 -1.52
C GLY A 34 -11.85 -16.85 -2.48
N LEU A 35 -10.53 -16.64 -2.44
CA LEU A 35 -9.59 -17.49 -3.16
C LEU A 35 -9.62 -18.91 -2.54
N SER A 36 -9.70 -19.94 -3.37
CA SER A 36 -9.80 -21.34 -2.92
C SER A 36 -8.57 -21.83 -2.14
N THR A 37 -7.44 -21.17 -2.31
CA THR A 37 -6.17 -21.46 -1.60
C THR A 37 -6.10 -20.82 -0.21
N LEU A 38 -7.02 -19.92 0.11
CA LEU A 38 -7.12 -19.24 1.40
C LEU A 38 -8.34 -19.76 2.17
N HIS A 39 -8.53 -19.25 3.38
CA HIS A 39 -9.70 -19.57 4.19
C HIS A 39 -11.00 -19.19 3.48
N PRO A 40 -12.09 -19.93 3.70
CA PRO A 40 -13.34 -19.68 3.01
C PRO A 40 -13.99 -18.36 3.41
N LEU A 41 -14.61 -17.68 2.45
CA LEU A 41 -15.47 -16.54 2.74
C LEU A 41 -16.75 -17.06 3.42
N LYS A 42 -17.02 -16.62 4.63
CA LYS A 42 -18.22 -16.97 5.40
C LYS A 42 -19.20 -15.80 5.35
N PRO A 43 -20.16 -15.78 4.43
CA PRO A 43 -21.10 -14.69 4.33
C PRO A 43 -22.07 -14.66 5.52
N ARG A 44 -22.43 -13.49 6.01
CA ARG A 44 -23.39 -13.26 7.09
C ARG A 44 -24.84 -13.48 6.64
N LYS A 45 -25.08 -13.41 5.31
CA LYS A 45 -26.38 -13.57 4.65
C LYS A 45 -26.29 -14.65 3.59
N LYS A 46 -27.41 -14.95 2.92
CA LYS A 46 -27.47 -15.91 1.82
C LYS A 46 -26.47 -15.61 0.69
N THR A 47 -26.18 -14.34 0.43
CA THR A 47 -25.18 -13.88 -0.55
C THR A 47 -24.17 -12.98 0.15
N GLY A 48 -22.88 -13.20 -0.13
CA GLY A 48 -21.81 -12.36 0.41
C GLY A 48 -21.90 -10.92 -0.08
N ASP A 49 -21.60 -9.97 0.80
CA ASP A 49 -21.53 -8.54 0.52
C ASP A 49 -20.12 -7.97 0.70
N ARG A 50 -19.98 -6.65 0.48
CA ARG A 50 -18.69 -5.98 0.60
C ARG A 50 -18.12 -6.03 2.01
N LEU A 51 -18.98 -6.04 3.04
CA LEU A 51 -18.54 -6.13 4.42
C LEU A 51 -18.02 -7.54 4.76
N ASP A 52 -18.64 -8.58 4.18
CA ASP A 52 -18.12 -9.95 4.30
C ASP A 52 -16.73 -10.07 3.68
N LEU A 53 -16.52 -9.45 2.51
CA LEU A 53 -15.21 -9.39 1.87
C LEU A 53 -14.20 -8.61 2.73
N ALA A 54 -14.59 -7.45 3.26
CA ALA A 54 -13.74 -6.66 4.13
C ALA A 54 -13.31 -7.46 5.38
N THR A 55 -14.25 -8.14 6.02
CA THR A 55 -14.00 -9.01 7.17
C THR A 55 -13.05 -10.16 6.80
N TRP A 56 -13.27 -10.77 5.63
CA TRP A 56 -12.40 -11.83 5.12
C TRP A 56 -10.96 -11.35 4.86
N ILE A 57 -10.78 -10.16 4.29
CA ILE A 57 -9.46 -9.56 4.01
C ILE A 57 -8.67 -9.36 5.32
N VAL A 58 -9.31 -8.85 6.37
CA VAL A 58 -8.64 -8.56 7.65
C VAL A 58 -8.71 -9.71 8.65
N SER A 59 -9.25 -10.85 8.25
CA SER A 59 -9.36 -12.04 9.10
C SER A 59 -7.99 -12.47 9.63
N PRO A 60 -7.89 -12.92 10.88
CA PRO A 60 -6.68 -13.55 11.41
C PRO A 60 -6.23 -14.79 10.62
N GLU A 61 -7.16 -15.46 9.94
CA GLU A 61 -6.89 -16.60 9.07
C GLU A 61 -6.25 -16.20 7.73
N ASN A 62 -6.28 -14.89 7.37
CA ASN A 62 -5.66 -14.39 6.15
C ASN A 62 -4.15 -14.16 6.35
N PRO A 63 -3.28 -14.98 5.76
CA PRO A 63 -1.85 -14.86 5.97
C PRO A 63 -1.20 -13.72 5.17
N LEU A 64 -1.88 -13.15 4.19
CA LEU A 64 -1.28 -12.25 3.20
C LEU A 64 -1.45 -10.79 3.56
N THR A 65 -2.63 -10.34 3.96
CA THR A 65 -2.95 -8.91 4.08
C THR A 65 -2.00 -8.16 5.00
N SER A 66 -1.72 -8.69 6.18
CA SER A 66 -0.79 -8.05 7.13
C SER A 66 0.65 -8.06 6.60
N ARG A 67 1.13 -9.17 6.03
CA ARG A 67 2.48 -9.27 5.46
C ARG A 67 2.69 -8.30 4.30
N VAL A 68 1.73 -8.23 3.38
CA VAL A 68 1.80 -7.31 2.24
C VAL A 68 1.81 -5.86 2.72
N THR A 69 0.94 -5.50 3.66
CA THR A 69 0.87 -4.13 4.20
C THR A 69 2.16 -3.73 4.89
N VAL A 70 2.71 -4.61 5.72
CA VAL A 70 3.99 -4.39 6.41
C VAL A 70 5.13 -4.26 5.39
N ASN A 71 5.16 -5.11 4.38
CA ASN A 71 6.19 -5.06 3.35
C ASN A 71 6.16 -3.75 2.54
N HIS A 72 4.98 -3.23 2.24
CA HIS A 72 4.83 -1.92 1.62
C HIS A 72 5.34 -0.79 2.53
N ALA A 73 4.96 -0.79 3.81
CA ALA A 73 5.46 0.19 4.78
C ALA A 73 7.00 0.13 4.89
N TRP A 74 7.55 -1.07 4.97
CA TRP A 74 9.00 -1.32 4.99
C TRP A 74 9.70 -0.75 3.76
N LYS A 75 9.16 -1.02 2.55
CA LYS A 75 9.71 -0.47 1.30
C LYS A 75 9.78 1.04 1.32
N HIS A 76 8.73 1.72 1.76
CA HIS A 76 8.74 3.19 1.81
C HIS A 76 9.80 3.76 2.75
N LEU A 77 10.18 3.03 3.79
CA LEU A 77 11.16 3.46 4.77
C LEU A 77 12.61 3.07 4.41
N PHE A 78 12.80 1.92 3.76
CA PHE A 78 14.12 1.37 3.44
C PHE A 78 14.44 1.34 1.94
N GLY A 79 13.48 1.74 1.08
CA GLY A 79 13.64 1.76 -0.38
C GLY A 79 13.36 0.44 -1.06
N GLN A 80 13.47 -0.67 -0.34
CA GLN A 80 13.14 -2.01 -0.84
C GLN A 80 12.38 -2.79 0.23
N GLY A 81 11.48 -3.66 -0.21
CA GLY A 81 10.73 -4.53 0.69
C GLY A 81 11.56 -5.66 1.27
N ILE A 82 11.11 -6.24 2.37
CA ILE A 82 11.62 -7.51 2.89
C ILE A 82 11.42 -8.61 1.82
N VAL A 83 10.27 -8.58 1.14
CA VAL A 83 10.02 -9.25 -0.14
C VAL A 83 10.18 -8.20 -1.23
N ARG A 84 11.16 -8.36 -2.12
CA ARG A 84 11.47 -7.36 -3.14
C ARG A 84 10.44 -7.29 -4.26
N THR A 85 9.84 -8.41 -4.60
CA THR A 85 8.71 -8.50 -5.55
C THR A 85 7.42 -8.07 -4.88
N ILE A 86 7.24 -6.77 -4.69
CA ILE A 86 6.20 -6.16 -3.84
C ILE A 86 4.78 -6.57 -4.26
N ASN A 87 4.56 -6.69 -5.56
CA ASN A 87 3.26 -7.03 -6.14
C ASN A 87 3.09 -8.54 -6.38
N ASP A 88 4.09 -9.34 -6.01
CA ASP A 88 4.03 -10.78 -6.16
C ASP A 88 4.58 -11.49 -4.91
N PHE A 89 3.65 -11.94 -4.08
CA PHE A 89 3.90 -12.79 -2.91
C PHE A 89 3.61 -14.27 -3.23
N GLY A 90 3.40 -14.58 -4.51
CA GLY A 90 3.11 -15.92 -5.00
C GLY A 90 4.35 -16.75 -5.29
N VAL A 91 4.11 -17.85 -6.02
CA VAL A 91 5.14 -18.86 -6.35
C VAL A 91 6.30 -18.28 -7.18
N ARG A 92 6.03 -17.26 -7.99
CA ARG A 92 7.04 -16.56 -8.80
C ARG A 92 7.72 -15.41 -8.07
N GLY A 93 7.19 -15.01 -6.92
CA GLY A 93 7.77 -13.97 -6.09
C GLY A 93 9.07 -14.41 -5.43
N GLU A 94 9.89 -13.44 -5.07
CA GLU A 94 11.11 -13.69 -4.32
C GLU A 94 10.80 -14.08 -2.86
N LYS A 95 11.68 -14.89 -2.30
CA LYS A 95 11.60 -15.19 -0.87
C LYS A 95 11.97 -13.97 -0.04
N PRO A 96 11.35 -13.77 1.13
CA PRO A 96 11.70 -12.67 2.02
C PRO A 96 13.16 -12.79 2.48
N SER A 97 13.89 -11.67 2.52
CA SER A 97 15.25 -11.60 3.06
C SER A 97 15.29 -11.94 4.55
N HIS A 98 14.26 -11.56 5.29
CA HIS A 98 14.12 -11.77 6.73
C HIS A 98 12.72 -12.33 7.04
N PRO A 99 12.46 -13.64 6.82
CA PRO A 99 11.12 -14.21 6.95
C PRO A 99 10.55 -14.08 8.37
N LYS A 100 11.36 -14.34 9.40
CA LYS A 100 10.94 -14.24 10.81
C LYS A 100 10.56 -12.79 11.17
N LEU A 101 11.27 -11.80 10.64
CA LEU A 101 10.96 -10.39 10.88
C LEU A 101 9.64 -10.00 10.20
N LEU A 102 9.42 -10.45 8.97
CA LEU A 102 8.17 -10.19 8.25
C LEU A 102 6.97 -10.79 8.98
N ASP A 103 7.11 -12.02 9.46
CA ASP A 103 6.05 -12.71 10.20
C ASP A 103 5.76 -12.03 11.53
N TRP A 104 6.78 -11.67 12.29
CA TRP A 104 6.63 -10.97 13.56
C TRP A 104 5.99 -9.59 13.38
N LEU A 105 6.46 -8.78 12.43
CA LEU A 105 5.85 -7.49 12.16
C LEU A 105 4.40 -7.59 11.68
N ALA A 106 4.08 -8.61 10.88
CA ALA A 106 2.72 -8.84 10.40
C ALA A 106 1.77 -9.25 11.54
N ASP A 107 2.25 -10.05 12.48
CA ASP A 107 1.49 -10.46 13.66
C ASP A 107 1.29 -9.31 14.62
N GLU A 108 2.35 -8.55 14.91
CA GLU A 108 2.31 -7.33 15.71
C GLU A 108 1.33 -6.31 15.15
N PHE A 109 1.39 -6.07 13.82
CA PHE A 109 0.54 -5.10 13.13
C PHE A 109 -0.95 -5.42 13.25
N ARG A 110 -1.35 -6.68 13.09
CA ARG A 110 -2.75 -7.09 13.22
C ARG A 110 -3.19 -7.25 14.68
N GLY A 111 -2.27 -7.69 15.55
CA GLY A 111 -2.52 -7.98 16.96
C GLY A 111 -2.45 -6.74 17.85
N HIS A 112 -1.28 -6.49 18.45
CA HIS A 112 -1.11 -5.41 19.42
C HIS A 112 -1.37 -4.03 18.83
N LEU A 113 -0.91 -3.77 17.59
CA LEU A 113 -1.07 -2.49 16.94
C LEU A 113 -2.47 -2.28 16.31
N LYS A 114 -3.35 -3.29 16.32
CA LYS A 114 -4.75 -3.22 15.88
C LYS A 114 -4.90 -2.53 14.50
N TRP A 115 -4.05 -2.91 13.54
CA TRP A 115 -3.99 -2.33 12.19
C TRP A 115 -3.65 -0.82 12.16
N SER A 116 -3.05 -0.27 13.24
CA SER A 116 -2.62 1.12 13.28
C SER A 116 -1.36 1.34 12.46
N ARG A 117 -1.50 1.96 11.29
CA ARG A 117 -0.36 2.31 10.44
C ARG A 117 0.61 3.27 11.12
N LYS A 118 0.11 4.20 11.97
CA LYS A 118 0.95 5.13 12.72
C LYS A 118 1.86 4.40 13.71
N GLU A 119 1.31 3.45 14.45
CA GLU A 119 2.10 2.69 15.42
C GLU A 119 3.08 1.76 14.73
N LEU A 120 2.71 1.15 13.60
CA LEU A 120 3.64 0.37 12.78
C LEU A 120 4.83 1.23 12.31
N LEU A 121 4.56 2.41 11.74
CA LEU A 121 5.62 3.31 11.32
C LEU A 121 6.49 3.75 12.50
N ARG A 122 5.88 4.09 13.65
CA ARG A 122 6.61 4.44 14.88
C ARG A 122 7.54 3.30 15.31
N LEU A 123 7.02 2.07 15.35
CA LEU A 123 7.80 0.89 15.72
C LEU A 123 9.03 0.72 14.82
N ILE A 124 8.86 0.88 13.51
CA ILE A 124 9.96 0.72 12.55
C ILE A 124 10.97 1.86 12.66
N VAL A 125 10.52 3.13 12.68
CA VAL A 125 11.45 4.28 12.66
C VAL A 125 12.20 4.47 13.98
N THR A 126 11.69 3.95 15.08
CA THR A 126 12.40 3.95 16.38
C THR A 126 13.36 2.78 16.55
N SER A 127 13.32 1.80 15.64
CA SER A 127 14.21 0.64 15.71
C SER A 127 15.69 1.01 15.51
N ALA A 128 16.59 0.22 16.08
CA ALA A 128 18.03 0.37 15.87
C ALA A 128 18.41 0.25 14.38
N THR A 129 17.76 -0.64 13.67
CA THR A 129 17.96 -0.86 12.21
C THR A 129 17.66 0.40 11.39
N TYR A 130 16.58 1.12 11.69
CA TYR A 130 16.28 2.36 10.98
C TYR A 130 17.19 3.52 11.36
N ARG A 131 17.62 3.57 12.61
CA ARG A 131 18.43 4.65 13.18
C ARG A 131 19.95 4.47 12.98
N GLN A 132 20.36 3.39 12.34
CA GLN A 132 21.78 3.13 12.06
C GLN A 132 22.35 4.13 11.05
N SER A 133 23.69 4.27 11.07
CA SER A 133 24.42 5.13 10.13
C SER A 133 24.24 4.67 8.68
N SER A 134 24.23 5.63 7.75
CA SER A 134 24.32 5.37 6.30
C SER A 134 25.74 5.35 5.77
N THR A 135 26.75 5.40 6.65
CA THR A 135 28.16 5.38 6.26
C THR A 135 28.50 4.10 5.53
N HIS A 136 29.17 4.27 4.41
CA HIS A 136 29.65 3.12 3.63
C HIS A 136 30.79 2.43 4.34
N ARG A 137 30.83 1.10 4.26
CA ARG A 137 31.90 0.24 4.78
C ARG A 137 32.37 -0.65 3.64
N ASP A 138 33.64 -0.54 3.26
CA ASP A 138 34.19 -1.24 2.10
C ASP A 138 34.12 -2.75 2.24
N GLU A 139 34.25 -3.26 3.47
CA GLU A 139 34.11 -4.69 3.81
C GLU A 139 32.77 -5.30 3.37
N LEU A 140 31.72 -4.49 3.30
CA LEU A 140 30.37 -4.95 2.93
C LEU A 140 30.13 -4.96 1.42
N LEU A 141 31.04 -4.40 0.62
CA LEU A 141 30.90 -4.39 -0.84
C LEU A 141 30.99 -5.81 -1.42
N GLU A 142 31.79 -6.66 -0.83
CA GLU A 142 31.94 -8.05 -1.28
C GLU A 142 30.83 -8.95 -0.74
N ILE A 143 30.38 -8.70 0.51
CA ILE A 143 29.44 -9.57 1.22
C ILE A 143 27.97 -9.24 0.83
N ASP A 144 27.60 -7.96 0.88
CA ASP A 144 26.24 -7.49 0.59
C ASP A 144 26.26 -6.14 -0.13
N PRO A 145 26.68 -6.09 -1.40
CA PRO A 145 26.82 -4.85 -2.15
C PRO A 145 25.51 -4.06 -2.26
N ARG A 146 24.37 -4.77 -2.24
CA ARG A 146 23.03 -4.19 -2.36
C ARG A 146 22.36 -3.90 -1.02
N ASN A 147 23.06 -4.12 0.08
CA ASN A 147 22.55 -3.90 1.43
C ASN A 147 21.20 -4.61 1.72
N TYR A 148 21.05 -5.85 1.27
CA TYR A 148 19.85 -6.65 1.51
C TYR A 148 19.69 -7.05 2.97
N LEU A 149 20.80 -7.20 3.67
CA LEU A 149 20.84 -7.56 5.09
C LEU A 149 20.76 -6.33 6.00
N LEU A 150 20.63 -5.12 5.42
CA LEU A 150 20.46 -3.87 6.16
C LEU A 150 21.58 -3.58 7.16
N ALA A 151 22.83 -3.81 6.76
CA ALA A 151 24.00 -3.52 7.57
C ALA A 151 24.27 -2.00 7.73
N ARG A 152 23.59 -1.16 6.96
CA ARG A 152 23.59 0.31 7.02
C ARG A 152 22.23 0.85 6.59
N GLN A 153 21.93 2.09 6.94
CA GLN A 153 20.73 2.76 6.42
C GLN A 153 20.90 3.10 4.93
N ASN A 154 19.87 2.85 4.14
CA ASN A 154 19.86 3.22 2.74
C ASN A 154 19.69 4.72 2.57
N ARG A 155 20.43 5.33 1.65
CA ARG A 155 20.21 6.71 1.22
C ARG A 155 19.16 6.74 0.14
N LEU A 156 17.98 7.23 0.48
CA LEU A 156 16.86 7.35 -0.45
C LEU A 156 16.78 8.77 -0.98
N ARG A 157 16.50 8.90 -2.27
CA ARG A 157 16.11 10.19 -2.84
C ARG A 157 14.69 10.50 -2.38
N ALA A 158 14.49 11.63 -1.71
CA ALA A 158 13.16 12.08 -1.33
C ALA A 158 12.38 12.58 -2.56
N GLU A 159 11.09 12.34 -2.58
CA GLU A 159 10.16 12.89 -3.56
C GLU A 159 10.06 14.41 -3.41
N ALA A 160 9.72 15.12 -4.48
CA ALA A 160 9.67 16.58 -4.50
C ALA A 160 8.69 17.14 -3.46
N GLU A 161 7.56 16.47 -3.28
CA GLU A 161 6.53 16.82 -2.31
C GLU A 161 7.06 16.71 -0.87
N ILE A 162 7.83 15.67 -0.57
CA ILE A 162 8.47 15.48 0.75
C ILE A 162 9.49 16.57 1.01
N ILE A 163 10.32 16.92 0.01
CA ILE A 163 11.33 18.00 0.13
C ILE A 163 10.62 19.33 0.40
N ARG A 164 9.54 19.62 -0.33
CA ARG A 164 8.73 20.81 -0.14
C ARG A 164 8.11 20.87 1.25
N ASP A 165 7.44 19.80 1.69
CA ASP A 165 6.82 19.72 3.01
C ASP A 165 7.88 19.87 4.12
N PHE A 166 9.05 19.29 3.95
CA PHE A 166 10.18 19.43 4.87
C PHE A 166 10.64 20.89 4.96
N THR A 167 10.84 21.56 3.82
CA THR A 167 11.24 22.95 3.75
C THR A 167 10.21 23.87 4.44
N LEU A 168 8.93 23.66 4.15
CA LEU A 168 7.84 24.41 4.79
C LEU A 168 7.74 24.13 6.30
N SER A 169 8.03 22.90 6.72
CA SER A 169 8.02 22.53 8.13
C SER A 169 9.13 23.21 8.91
N VAL A 170 10.36 23.25 8.37
CA VAL A 170 11.50 23.89 9.00
C VAL A 170 11.32 25.41 9.09
N THR A 171 10.71 26.02 8.08
CA THR A 171 10.40 27.47 8.09
C THR A 171 9.14 27.82 8.88
N GLY A 172 8.41 26.85 9.42
CA GLY A 172 7.18 27.09 10.18
C GLY A 172 5.95 27.42 9.29
N LEU A 173 6.09 27.37 7.98
CA LEU A 173 5.03 27.72 7.02
C LEU A 173 4.11 26.55 6.65
N LEU A 174 4.43 25.33 7.09
CA LEU A 174 3.63 24.15 6.77
C LEU A 174 2.26 24.20 7.46
N SER A 175 1.18 24.25 6.68
CA SER A 175 -0.16 24.06 7.18
C SER A 175 -0.40 22.60 7.52
N LYS A 176 -0.81 22.31 8.75
CA LYS A 176 -1.19 20.95 9.20
C LYS A 176 -2.67 20.62 8.93
N LYS A 177 -3.41 21.54 8.30
CA LYS A 177 -4.81 21.32 7.94
C LYS A 177 -4.89 20.24 6.86
N ILE A 178 -5.71 19.23 7.10
CA ILE A 178 -5.95 18.12 6.15
C ILE A 178 -7.34 18.33 5.53
N GLY A 179 -7.42 18.16 4.21
CA GLY A 179 -8.64 18.35 3.42
C GLY A 179 -8.76 19.75 2.86
N GLY A 180 -9.77 19.95 2.02
CA GLY A 180 -10.00 21.18 1.25
C GLY A 180 -9.61 21.01 -0.23
N PRO A 181 -9.73 22.08 -1.04
CA PRO A 181 -9.35 22.05 -2.44
C PRO A 181 -7.83 21.84 -2.61
N SER A 182 -7.45 21.23 -3.72
CA SER A 182 -6.05 21.08 -4.11
C SER A 182 -5.38 22.46 -4.29
N VAL A 183 -4.10 22.54 -3.96
CA VAL A 183 -3.31 23.76 -4.18
C VAL A 183 -2.41 23.58 -5.41
N PHE A 184 -2.22 24.65 -6.15
CA PHE A 184 -1.38 24.70 -7.33
C PHE A 184 -0.16 25.57 -6.99
N PRO A 185 0.97 24.99 -6.55
CA PRO A 185 2.15 25.76 -6.26
C PRO A 185 2.69 26.39 -7.54
N PRO A 186 3.26 27.61 -7.47
CA PRO A 186 3.89 28.21 -8.62
C PRO A 186 5.04 27.33 -9.12
N LEU A 187 5.04 27.06 -10.41
CA LEU A 187 6.07 26.30 -11.08
C LEU A 187 7.10 27.26 -11.68
N PRO A 188 8.41 26.91 -11.72
CA PRO A 188 9.37 27.65 -12.49
C PRO A 188 8.98 27.77 -13.96
N PRO A 189 9.34 28.87 -14.65
CA PRO A 189 9.07 29.03 -16.09
C PRO A 189 9.63 27.85 -16.90
N GLY A 190 8.85 27.36 -17.86
CA GLY A 190 9.22 26.26 -18.73
C GLY A 190 8.95 24.84 -18.19
N VAL A 191 8.69 24.68 -16.89
CA VAL A 191 8.39 23.34 -16.33
C VAL A 191 7.02 22.83 -16.81
N ALA A 192 6.05 23.71 -16.94
CA ALA A 192 4.72 23.35 -17.43
C ALA A 192 4.75 22.92 -18.91
N ASP A 193 5.67 23.47 -19.71
CA ASP A 193 5.81 23.18 -21.14
C ASP A 193 6.39 21.78 -21.41
N LEU A 194 7.12 21.23 -20.44
CA LEU A 194 7.68 19.87 -20.51
C LEU A 194 6.64 18.77 -20.20
N SER A 195 5.48 19.16 -19.70
CA SER A 195 4.43 18.23 -19.34
C SER A 195 3.43 18.07 -20.46
N LEU A 196 3.31 16.86 -21.00
CA LEU A 196 2.30 16.49 -22.00
C LEU A 196 0.86 16.53 -21.45
N SER A 197 0.70 16.70 -20.14
CA SER A 197 -0.60 16.80 -19.49
C SER A 197 -0.51 17.61 -18.21
N LEU A 198 -1.24 18.71 -18.15
CA LEU A 198 -1.40 19.57 -16.97
C LEU A 198 -2.05 18.85 -15.78
N ILE A 199 -2.70 17.71 -16.01
CA ILE A 199 -3.38 16.92 -14.98
C ILE A 199 -2.38 16.27 -14.02
N HIS A 200 -1.16 15.97 -14.47
CA HIS A 200 -0.12 15.32 -13.67
C HIS A 200 0.74 16.29 -12.85
N ILE A 201 0.61 17.60 -13.06
CA ILE A 201 1.39 18.63 -12.34
C ILE A 201 0.73 19.03 -11.03
N SER A 202 -0.55 18.72 -10.86
CA SER A 202 -1.37 19.17 -9.74
C SER A 202 -1.74 18.05 -8.79
N GLU A 203 -0.76 17.28 -8.33
CA GLU A 203 -1.04 16.43 -7.17
C GLU A 203 -1.38 17.29 -5.95
N PRO A 204 -2.38 16.89 -5.14
CA PRO A 204 -2.84 17.69 -4.01
C PRO A 204 -1.75 17.73 -2.93
N THR A 205 -0.91 18.75 -3.00
CA THR A 205 0.01 19.09 -1.92
C THR A 205 -0.75 19.78 -0.79
N ARG A 206 -0.31 19.59 0.46
CA ARG A 206 -0.92 20.24 1.63
C ARG A 206 -0.95 21.77 1.46
N GLN A 207 -2.05 22.37 1.86
CA GLN A 207 -2.23 23.83 1.75
C GLN A 207 -1.12 24.59 2.50
N ILE A 208 -0.55 25.58 1.84
CA ILE A 208 0.29 26.62 2.48
C ILE A 208 -0.66 27.67 3.07
N ARG A 209 -0.36 28.18 4.26
CA ARG A 209 -0.96 29.38 4.82
C ARG A 209 -0.43 30.62 4.13
#